data_d92c24e8136fe72dc7bf0af38efb25bf
#
_entry.id   d92c24e8136fe72dc7bf0af38efb25bf
#
_cell.length_a   1.000
_cell.length_b   1.000
_cell.length_c   1.000
_cell.angle_alpha   90.00
_cell.angle_beta   90.00
_cell.angle_gamma   90.00
#
_symmetry.space_group_name_H-M   'P 1'
#
loop_
_entity.id
_entity.type
_entity.pdbx_description
1 polymer ?
#
loop_
_entity_poly.entity_id
_entity_poly.type
_entity_poly.pdbx_seq_one_letter_code
_entity_poly.pdbx_strand_id
1 'polypeptide(L)'
;RRGELDMIVAGLAKNEQRLAYMDFTNSYYHSRSIYLGLPGSVAVSAEGLKGKRVGVQDHTQQEIFLRSHWVNVAEIIRFPTYGQLIDAFCAGQLDAILVDGLSGYEFLQSERGQPFAILDDPLPPDEDLAYAHIGVRKNNSELIEAINEAIVHIKLNGEYDRIVRKYFPFSIY
;
A
#
# COMPACT_ATOMS: atom_id res chain seq x y z
N ARG A 1 2.49 12.08 -17.55
CA ARG A 1 3.43 12.92 -18.35
C ARG A 1 2.78 13.57 -19.57
N ARG A 2 1.56 13.15 -19.98
CA ARG A 2 0.86 13.72 -21.17
C ARG A 2 0.02 14.96 -20.86
N GLY A 3 -0.05 15.42 -19.61
CA GLY A 3 -0.84 16.59 -19.23
C GLY A 3 -2.36 16.38 -19.27
N GLU A 4 -2.81 15.13 -19.29
CA GLU A 4 -4.23 14.78 -19.39
C GLU A 4 -4.94 14.78 -18.03
N LEU A 5 -4.18 14.75 -16.91
CA LEU A 5 -4.69 14.72 -15.55
C LEU A 5 -4.10 15.87 -14.74
N ASP A 6 -4.90 16.50 -13.92
CA ASP A 6 -4.47 17.54 -12.99
C ASP A 6 -4.06 16.97 -11.64
N MET A 7 -4.68 15.86 -11.21
CA MET A 7 -4.37 15.18 -9.97
C MET A 7 -4.59 13.65 -10.06
N ILE A 8 -3.97 12.92 -9.12
CA ILE A 8 -4.11 11.47 -8.92
C ILE A 8 -4.53 11.24 -7.47
N VAL A 9 -5.72 10.66 -7.27
CA VAL A 9 -6.25 10.27 -5.96
C VAL A 9 -6.21 8.74 -5.88
N ALA A 10 -5.20 8.20 -5.19
CA ALA A 10 -4.97 6.76 -5.06
C ALA A 10 -4.08 6.49 -3.83
N GLY A 11 -3.77 5.22 -3.55
CA GLY A 11 -2.79 4.81 -2.53
C GLY A 11 -1.36 5.22 -2.91
N LEU A 12 -1.11 6.51 -3.04
CA LEU A 12 0.12 7.06 -3.59
C LEU A 12 1.05 7.54 -2.47
N ALA A 13 2.08 6.74 -2.17
CA ALA A 13 3.14 7.17 -1.28
C ALA A 13 4.02 8.24 -1.94
N LYS A 14 4.45 9.21 -1.14
CA LYS A 14 5.42 10.24 -1.54
C LYS A 14 6.82 9.64 -1.53
N ASN A 15 7.59 9.83 -2.60
CA ASN A 15 9.00 9.48 -2.66
C ASN A 15 9.76 10.40 -3.63
N GLU A 16 11.10 10.38 -3.56
CA GLU A 16 11.97 11.23 -4.36
C GLU A 16 11.76 11.08 -5.87
N GLN A 17 11.56 9.86 -6.36
CA GLN A 17 11.35 9.61 -7.78
C GLN A 17 10.06 10.27 -8.27
N ARG A 18 9.00 10.23 -7.48
CA ARG A 18 7.71 10.84 -7.82
C ARG A 18 7.75 12.36 -7.67
N LEU A 19 8.50 12.87 -6.68
CA LEU A 19 8.72 14.30 -6.50
C LEU A 19 9.37 14.98 -7.72
N ALA A 20 10.05 14.23 -8.57
CA ALA A 20 10.58 14.78 -9.83
C ALA A 20 9.48 15.18 -10.83
N TYR A 21 8.26 14.62 -10.75
CA TYR A 21 7.20 14.82 -11.75
C TYR A 21 5.91 15.43 -11.22
N MET A 22 5.68 15.35 -9.91
CA MET A 22 4.46 15.82 -9.26
C MET A 22 4.76 16.40 -7.89
N ASP A 23 3.86 17.22 -7.41
CA ASP A 23 3.83 17.68 -6.02
C ASP A 23 2.74 16.91 -5.27
N PHE A 24 2.76 16.96 -3.95
CA PHE A 24 1.87 16.16 -3.09
C PHE A 24 1.15 17.03 -2.08
N THR A 25 -0.10 16.68 -1.79
CA THR A 25 -0.85 17.21 -0.67
C THR A 25 -0.34 16.68 0.66
N ASN A 26 -0.91 17.12 1.77
CA ASN A 26 -0.84 16.40 3.03
C ASN A 26 -1.43 15.00 2.86
N SER A 27 -1.04 14.08 3.73
CA SER A 27 -1.62 12.73 3.72
C SER A 27 -3.11 12.78 4.04
N TYR A 28 -3.90 11.95 3.35
CA TYR A 28 -5.33 11.86 3.61
C TYR A 28 -5.75 10.55 4.27
N TYR A 29 -4.92 9.50 4.20
CA TYR A 29 -5.01 8.32 5.05
C TYR A 29 -3.63 7.71 5.28
N HIS A 30 -3.55 6.78 6.23
CA HIS A 30 -2.38 5.92 6.40
C HIS A 30 -2.76 4.44 6.37
N SER A 31 -1.83 3.62 5.87
CA SER A 31 -1.99 2.18 5.79
C SER A 31 -0.62 1.51 5.91
N ARG A 32 -0.44 0.73 6.97
CA ARG A 32 0.81 -0.01 7.17
C ARG A 32 0.83 -1.24 6.27
N SER A 33 1.97 -1.51 5.65
CA SER A 33 2.13 -2.71 4.82
C SER A 33 2.11 -3.98 5.67
N ILE A 34 1.51 -5.04 5.13
CA ILE A 34 1.32 -6.32 5.80
C ILE A 34 1.79 -7.48 4.92
N TYR A 35 2.32 -8.52 5.56
CA TYR A 35 2.57 -9.80 4.92
C TYR A 35 1.35 -10.70 5.01
N LEU A 36 0.95 -11.28 3.88
CA LEU A 36 -0.11 -12.27 3.81
C LEU A 36 0.44 -13.62 3.38
N GLY A 37 -0.09 -14.69 3.96
CA GLY A 37 0.25 -16.08 3.61
C GLY A 37 -0.74 -17.07 4.22
N LEU A 38 -0.52 -18.34 4.02
CA LEU A 38 -1.27 -19.37 4.75
C LEU A 38 -0.88 -19.31 6.24
N PRO A 39 -1.82 -19.46 7.17
CA PRO A 39 -1.54 -19.44 8.60
C PRO A 39 -0.39 -20.37 8.99
N GLY A 40 0.63 -19.83 9.66
CA GLY A 40 1.78 -20.59 10.11
C GLY A 40 2.75 -21.10 9.02
N SER A 41 2.57 -20.72 7.76
CA SER A 41 3.40 -21.23 6.65
C SER A 41 4.80 -20.60 6.60
N VAL A 42 4.93 -19.34 6.98
CA VAL A 42 6.15 -18.55 6.87
C VAL A 42 6.27 -17.64 8.08
N ALA A 43 7.43 -17.63 8.72
CA ALA A 43 7.77 -16.58 9.69
C ALA A 43 8.43 -15.41 8.96
N VAL A 44 8.03 -14.17 9.28
CA VAL A 44 8.60 -12.96 8.67
C VAL A 44 9.93 -12.62 9.36
N SER A 45 10.95 -13.38 9.02
CA SER A 45 12.31 -13.24 9.54
C SER A 45 13.31 -13.66 8.46
N ALA A 46 14.59 -13.33 8.63
CA ALA A 46 15.64 -13.74 7.69
C ALA A 46 15.72 -15.26 7.53
N GLU A 47 15.47 -16.01 8.59
CA GLU A 47 15.46 -17.47 8.55
C GLU A 47 14.18 -18.01 7.89
N GLY A 48 13.02 -17.50 8.29
CA GLY A 48 11.73 -17.96 7.79
C GLY A 48 11.46 -17.61 6.33
N LEU A 49 11.98 -16.48 5.83
CA LEU A 49 11.88 -16.04 4.44
C LEU A 49 12.95 -16.63 3.54
N LYS A 50 13.96 -17.32 4.08
CA LYS A 50 15.07 -17.85 3.29
C LYS A 50 14.59 -18.82 2.20
N GLY A 51 14.83 -18.44 0.95
CA GLY A 51 14.44 -19.22 -0.23
C GLY A 51 12.93 -19.27 -0.47
N LYS A 52 12.13 -18.47 0.23
CA LYS A 52 10.68 -18.34 -0.01
C LYS A 52 10.38 -17.39 -1.15
N ARG A 53 9.33 -17.70 -1.88
CA ARG A 53 8.79 -16.87 -2.98
C ARG A 53 7.90 -15.80 -2.38
N VAL A 54 8.37 -14.56 -2.37
CA VAL A 54 7.63 -13.41 -1.84
C VAL A 54 7.17 -12.52 -2.98
N GLY A 55 5.87 -12.44 -3.17
CA GLY A 55 5.25 -11.65 -4.23
C GLY A 55 5.04 -10.19 -3.82
N VAL A 56 5.17 -9.29 -4.80
CA VAL A 56 4.91 -7.86 -4.62
C VAL A 56 4.47 -7.21 -5.93
N GLN A 57 3.71 -6.11 -5.85
CA GLN A 57 3.40 -5.32 -7.03
C GLN A 57 4.57 -4.42 -7.41
N ASP A 58 4.89 -4.37 -8.71
CA ASP A 58 5.94 -3.50 -9.27
C ASP A 58 5.69 -2.02 -8.98
N HIS A 59 6.78 -1.27 -8.86
CA HIS A 59 6.78 0.19 -8.71
C HIS A 59 6.06 0.69 -7.44
N THR A 60 5.97 -0.16 -6.41
CA THR A 60 5.40 0.17 -5.10
C THR A 60 6.49 0.38 -4.05
N GLN A 61 6.12 0.99 -2.93
CA GLN A 61 7.03 1.10 -1.78
C GLN A 61 7.32 -0.26 -1.16
N GLN A 62 6.35 -1.19 -1.23
CA GLN A 62 6.52 -2.57 -0.78
C GLN A 62 7.62 -3.29 -1.60
N GLU A 63 7.70 -3.07 -2.90
CA GLU A 63 8.80 -3.59 -3.72
C GLU A 63 10.16 -3.02 -3.29
N ILE A 64 10.23 -1.70 -3.08
CA ILE A 64 11.46 -1.04 -2.63
C ILE A 64 11.89 -1.62 -1.28
N PHE A 65 10.96 -1.78 -0.35
CA PHE A 65 11.21 -2.37 0.96
C PHE A 65 11.74 -3.80 0.85
N LEU A 66 11.09 -4.68 0.10
CA LEU A 66 11.55 -6.07 -0.06
C LEU A 66 12.97 -6.13 -0.65
N ARG A 67 13.24 -5.33 -1.65
CA ARG A 67 14.57 -5.30 -2.29
C ARG A 67 15.67 -4.75 -1.38
N SER A 68 15.35 -3.82 -0.52
CA SER A 68 16.34 -3.27 0.43
C SER A 68 16.62 -4.21 1.61
N HIS A 69 15.63 -4.99 2.05
CA HIS A 69 15.76 -5.81 3.26
C HIS A 69 15.94 -7.31 2.96
N TRP A 70 15.33 -7.84 1.89
CA TRP A 70 15.21 -9.27 1.68
C TRP A 70 15.81 -9.80 0.37
N VAL A 71 16.45 -8.96 -0.45
CA VAL A 71 16.99 -9.35 -1.78
C VAL A 71 17.97 -10.53 -1.73
N ASN A 72 18.69 -10.71 -0.64
CA ASN A 72 19.64 -11.81 -0.46
C ASN A 72 19.07 -12.98 0.38
N VAL A 73 17.79 -12.92 0.75
CA VAL A 73 17.14 -13.87 1.65
C VAL A 73 16.01 -14.58 0.93
N ALA A 74 15.06 -13.82 0.37
CA ALA A 74 13.87 -14.32 -0.31
C ALA A 74 13.99 -14.21 -1.83
N GLU A 75 13.26 -15.06 -2.56
CA GLU A 75 13.00 -14.89 -3.98
C GLU A 75 11.88 -13.88 -4.19
N ILE A 76 12.21 -12.66 -4.58
CA ILE A 76 11.23 -11.57 -4.77
C ILE A 76 10.64 -11.65 -6.17
N ILE A 77 9.35 -11.96 -6.26
CA ILE A 77 8.60 -12.08 -7.52
C ILE A 77 7.70 -10.86 -7.70
N ARG A 78 7.90 -10.14 -8.81
CA ARG A 78 7.22 -8.88 -9.10
C ARG A 78 6.10 -9.05 -10.10
N PHE A 79 4.99 -8.36 -9.87
CA PHE A 79 3.80 -8.40 -10.73
C PHE A 79 3.42 -7.00 -11.18
N PRO A 80 3.07 -6.81 -12.47
CA PRO A 80 2.68 -5.49 -12.99
C PRO A 80 1.43 -4.90 -12.33
N THR A 81 0.53 -5.75 -11.84
CA THR A 81 -0.73 -5.31 -11.22
C THR A 81 -1.03 -6.09 -9.94
N TYR A 82 -1.80 -5.47 -9.04
CA TYR A 82 -2.30 -6.12 -7.83
C TYR A 82 -3.14 -7.37 -8.15
N GLY A 83 -3.98 -7.31 -9.17
CA GLY A 83 -4.80 -8.47 -9.59
C GLY A 83 -3.96 -9.69 -9.97
N GLN A 84 -2.89 -9.50 -10.77
CA GLN A 84 -1.99 -10.59 -11.14
C GLN A 84 -1.21 -11.15 -9.93
N LEU A 85 -0.81 -10.29 -9.00
CA LEU A 85 -0.20 -10.71 -7.74
C LEU A 85 -1.15 -11.62 -6.94
N ILE A 86 -2.40 -11.22 -6.77
CA ILE A 86 -3.42 -11.99 -6.05
C ILE A 86 -3.74 -13.31 -6.79
N ASP A 87 -3.80 -13.30 -8.12
CA ASP A 87 -4.04 -14.52 -8.89
C ASP A 87 -2.92 -15.55 -8.69
N ALA A 88 -1.66 -15.12 -8.78
CA ALA A 88 -0.51 -15.99 -8.53
C ALA A 88 -0.45 -16.48 -7.07
N PHE A 89 -0.81 -15.62 -6.11
CA PHE A 89 -0.86 -15.97 -4.70
C PHE A 89 -1.93 -17.03 -4.40
N CYS A 90 -3.14 -16.84 -4.87
CA CYS A 90 -4.23 -17.83 -4.73
C CYS A 90 -3.95 -19.14 -5.46
N ALA A 91 -3.15 -19.12 -6.53
CA ALA A 91 -2.71 -20.30 -7.25
C ALA A 91 -1.57 -21.09 -6.57
N GLY A 92 -1.09 -20.65 -5.38
CA GLY A 92 -0.01 -21.28 -4.63
C GLY A 92 1.39 -21.12 -5.26
N GLN A 93 1.54 -20.15 -6.15
CA GLN A 93 2.83 -19.85 -6.78
C GLN A 93 3.74 -19.03 -5.87
N LEU A 94 3.21 -18.48 -4.78
CA LEU A 94 3.90 -17.64 -3.81
C LEU A 94 3.70 -18.19 -2.40
N ASP A 95 4.74 -18.07 -1.58
CA ASP A 95 4.68 -18.50 -0.18
C ASP A 95 4.16 -17.37 0.73
N ALA A 96 4.39 -16.11 0.33
CA ALA A 96 3.87 -14.90 0.97
C ALA A 96 3.75 -13.76 -0.05
N ILE A 97 2.98 -12.73 0.30
CA ILE A 97 2.95 -11.45 -0.43
C ILE A 97 3.09 -10.30 0.55
N LEU A 98 3.72 -9.20 0.11
CA LEU A 98 3.74 -7.93 0.84
C LEU A 98 2.85 -6.93 0.10
N VAL A 99 1.84 -6.42 0.80
CA VAL A 99 0.81 -5.53 0.24
C VAL A 99 0.51 -4.36 1.17
N ASP A 100 -0.14 -3.34 0.63
CA ASP A 100 -0.77 -2.29 1.43
C ASP A 100 -1.83 -2.88 2.37
N GLY A 101 -1.88 -2.41 3.61
CA GLY A 101 -2.72 -2.98 4.65
C GLY A 101 -4.23 -2.90 4.36
N LEU A 102 -4.69 -1.79 3.75
CA LEU A 102 -6.11 -1.65 3.39
C LEU A 102 -6.48 -2.59 2.24
N SER A 103 -5.63 -2.68 1.22
CA SER A 103 -5.81 -3.63 0.11
C SER A 103 -5.75 -5.08 0.60
N GLY A 104 -4.84 -5.37 1.52
CA GLY A 104 -4.74 -6.69 2.16
C GLY A 104 -5.95 -7.02 3.02
N TYR A 105 -6.44 -6.05 3.80
CA TYR A 105 -7.68 -6.21 4.58
C TYR A 105 -8.87 -6.53 3.66
N GLU A 106 -9.07 -5.75 2.60
CA GLU A 106 -10.15 -5.99 1.64
C GLU A 106 -10.05 -7.40 1.02
N PHE A 107 -8.85 -7.82 0.64
CA PHE A 107 -8.62 -9.16 0.13
C PHE A 107 -9.00 -10.24 1.15
N LEU A 108 -8.59 -10.10 2.40
CA LEU A 108 -8.90 -11.07 3.46
C LEU A 108 -10.40 -11.16 3.77
N GLN A 109 -11.19 -10.12 3.49
CA GLN A 109 -12.66 -10.14 3.63
C GLN A 109 -13.36 -10.84 2.44
N SER A 110 -12.65 -11.08 1.34
CA SER A 110 -13.18 -11.77 0.16
C SER A 110 -13.18 -13.29 0.33
N GLU A 111 -14.03 -14.01 -0.44
CA GLU A 111 -14.01 -15.48 -0.47
C GLU A 111 -12.62 -16.04 -0.81
N ARG A 112 -11.89 -15.38 -1.71
CA ARG A 112 -10.54 -15.78 -2.11
C ARG A 112 -9.51 -15.60 -1.00
N GLY A 113 -9.73 -14.65 -0.12
CA GLY A 113 -8.84 -14.33 1.00
C GLY A 113 -9.02 -15.22 2.22
N GLN A 114 -10.15 -15.90 2.37
CA GLN A 114 -10.48 -16.70 3.55
C GLN A 114 -9.41 -17.73 3.99
N PRO A 115 -8.69 -18.40 3.08
CA PRO A 115 -7.62 -19.32 3.47
C PRO A 115 -6.37 -18.66 4.05
N PHE A 116 -6.22 -17.36 3.87
CA PHE A 116 -5.01 -16.60 4.17
C PHE A 116 -5.14 -15.77 5.46
N ALA A 117 -4.02 -15.37 6.01
CA ALA A 117 -3.95 -14.53 7.20
C ALA A 117 -2.76 -13.56 7.12
N ILE A 118 -2.77 -12.57 8.00
CA ILE A 118 -1.60 -11.74 8.26
C ILE A 118 -0.58 -12.62 8.99
N LEU A 119 0.66 -12.65 8.47
CA LEU A 119 1.72 -13.55 8.97
C LEU A 119 2.48 -12.99 10.17
N ASP A 120 2.51 -11.66 10.31
CA ASP A 120 3.25 -10.96 11.36
C ASP A 120 2.64 -9.58 11.61
N ASP A 121 3.12 -8.87 12.61
CA ASP A 121 2.73 -7.49 12.85
C ASP A 121 2.93 -6.63 11.59
N PRO A 122 2.03 -5.67 11.33
CA PRO A 122 2.22 -4.74 10.22
C PRO A 122 3.57 -4.04 10.32
N LEU A 123 4.24 -3.83 9.17
CA LEU A 123 5.53 -3.14 9.14
C LEU A 123 5.49 -1.87 9.97
N PRO A 124 6.60 -1.51 10.65
CA PRO A 124 6.69 -0.25 11.36
C PRO A 124 6.26 0.91 10.46
N PRO A 125 5.61 1.95 11.01
CA PRO A 125 5.30 3.14 10.25
C PRO A 125 6.61 3.84 9.88
N ASP A 126 7.14 3.52 8.70
CA ASP A 126 8.12 4.35 8.04
C ASP A 126 7.33 5.43 7.30
N GLU A 127 7.74 6.70 7.45
CA GLU A 127 6.97 7.86 6.97
C GLU A 127 6.59 7.74 5.48
N ASP A 128 7.42 7.10 4.66
CA ASP A 128 7.18 6.96 3.22
C ASP A 128 6.31 5.75 2.84
N LEU A 129 6.18 4.74 3.70
CA LEU A 129 5.48 3.49 3.41
C LEU A 129 4.01 3.51 3.84
N ALA A 130 3.68 4.30 4.86
CA ALA A 130 2.40 4.22 5.53
C ALA A 130 1.40 5.30 5.09
N TYR A 131 1.84 6.39 4.47
CA TYR A 131 1.00 7.56 4.20
C TYR A 131 0.65 7.69 2.72
N ALA A 132 -0.65 7.83 2.43
CA ALA A 132 -1.16 8.10 1.10
C ALA A 132 -1.43 9.59 0.91
N HIS A 133 -1.00 10.10 -0.22
CA HIS A 133 -1.11 11.50 -0.63
C HIS A 133 -1.81 11.62 -1.96
N ILE A 134 -2.43 12.75 -2.22
CA ILE A 134 -2.91 13.10 -3.55
C ILE A 134 -1.75 13.71 -4.34
N GLY A 135 -1.43 13.13 -5.48
CA GLY A 135 -0.42 13.67 -6.40
C GLY A 135 -1.05 14.75 -7.27
N VAL A 136 -0.39 15.90 -7.37
CA VAL A 136 -0.84 17.05 -8.16
C VAL A 136 0.23 17.39 -9.19
N ARG A 137 -0.18 17.93 -10.33
CA ARG A 137 0.76 18.43 -11.35
C ARG A 137 1.73 19.43 -10.71
N LYS A 138 3.01 19.35 -11.12
CA LYS A 138 4.06 20.28 -10.66
C LYS A 138 3.66 21.74 -10.78
N ASN A 139 4.09 22.53 -9.79
CA ASN A 139 3.92 23.98 -9.72
C ASN A 139 2.45 24.43 -9.67
N ASN A 140 1.58 23.64 -9.04
CA ASN A 140 0.17 24.01 -8.83
C ASN A 140 -0.12 24.08 -7.32
N SER A 141 0.53 25.01 -6.62
CA SER A 141 0.38 25.22 -5.18
C SER A 141 -1.05 25.58 -4.77
N GLU A 142 -1.74 26.35 -5.59
CA GLU A 142 -3.13 26.75 -5.34
C GLU A 142 -4.06 25.54 -5.23
N LEU A 143 -3.92 24.57 -6.15
CA LEU A 143 -4.71 23.34 -6.10
C LEU A 143 -4.34 22.48 -4.87
N ILE A 144 -3.05 22.42 -4.51
CA ILE A 144 -2.59 21.69 -3.32
C ILE A 144 -3.19 22.29 -2.05
N GLU A 145 -3.16 23.60 -1.90
CA GLU A 145 -3.73 24.32 -0.76
C GLU A 145 -5.24 24.06 -0.65
N ALA A 146 -5.98 24.23 -1.76
CA ALA A 146 -7.41 23.95 -1.79
C ALA A 146 -7.76 22.50 -1.40
N ILE A 147 -6.99 21.52 -1.89
CA ILE A 147 -7.20 20.11 -1.52
C ILE A 147 -6.86 19.88 -0.04
N ASN A 148 -5.77 20.45 0.48
CA ASN A 148 -5.41 20.32 1.89
C ASN A 148 -6.50 20.90 2.81
N GLU A 149 -7.04 22.07 2.48
CA GLU A 149 -8.17 22.68 3.20
C GLU A 149 -9.41 21.78 3.15
N ALA A 150 -9.73 21.21 1.99
CA ALA A 150 -10.84 20.29 1.82
C ALA A 150 -10.67 19.01 2.67
N ILE A 151 -9.46 18.42 2.71
CA ILE A 151 -9.14 17.26 3.56
C ILE A 151 -9.37 17.60 5.04
N VAL A 152 -8.88 18.75 5.49
CA VAL A 152 -9.08 19.20 6.88
C VAL A 152 -10.57 19.39 7.16
N HIS A 153 -11.31 20.04 6.25
CA HIS A 153 -12.72 20.30 6.41
C HIS A 153 -13.55 19.01 6.56
N ILE A 154 -13.36 18.03 5.68
CA ILE A 154 -14.10 16.75 5.73
C ILE A 154 -13.74 15.91 6.97
N LYS A 155 -12.52 16.05 7.51
CA LYS A 155 -12.12 15.42 8.78
C LYS A 155 -12.82 16.08 9.97
N LEU A 156 -12.87 17.41 10.01
CA LEU A 156 -13.46 18.17 11.13
C LEU A 156 -14.98 18.07 11.17
N ASN A 157 -15.67 17.99 10.05
CA ASN A 157 -17.12 17.90 10.00
C ASN A 157 -17.66 16.45 10.10
N GLY A 158 -16.79 15.45 10.25
CA GLY A 158 -17.14 14.03 10.39
C GLY A 158 -17.51 13.31 9.08
N GLU A 159 -17.48 13.99 7.94
CA GLU A 159 -17.77 13.40 6.63
C GLU A 159 -16.76 12.32 6.27
N TYR A 160 -15.48 12.54 6.60
CA TYR A 160 -14.42 11.58 6.40
C TYR A 160 -14.73 10.26 7.14
N ASP A 161 -15.04 10.33 8.44
CA ASP A 161 -15.36 9.15 9.24
C ASP A 161 -16.62 8.44 8.73
N ARG A 162 -17.63 9.20 8.31
CA ARG A 162 -18.85 8.65 7.72
C ARG A 162 -18.57 7.84 6.46
N ILE A 163 -17.64 8.30 5.62
CA ILE A 163 -17.21 7.58 4.41
C ILE A 163 -16.41 6.35 4.78
N VAL A 164 -15.37 6.50 5.63
CA VAL A 164 -14.46 5.42 6.04
C VAL A 164 -15.21 4.24 6.64
N ARG A 165 -16.15 4.50 7.55
CA ARG A 165 -16.93 3.44 8.22
C ARG A 165 -17.80 2.58 7.30
N LYS A 166 -17.99 2.97 6.04
CA LYS A 166 -18.66 2.13 5.03
C LYS A 166 -17.78 0.98 4.54
N TYR A 167 -16.46 1.14 4.66
CA TYR A 167 -15.47 0.22 4.10
C TYR A 167 -14.62 -0.45 5.18
N PHE A 168 -14.33 0.27 6.26
CA PHE A 168 -13.44 -0.18 7.32
C PHE A 168 -14.08 0.01 8.69
N PRO A 169 -13.97 -1.01 9.59
CA PRO A 169 -14.47 -0.90 10.97
C PRO A 169 -13.53 -0.12 11.90
N PHE A 170 -12.43 0.44 11.37
CA PHE A 170 -11.38 1.16 12.09
C PHE A 170 -11.04 2.47 11.38
N SER A 171 -10.36 3.38 12.09
CA SER A 171 -9.84 4.62 11.52
C SER A 171 -8.62 4.36 10.63
N ILE A 172 -8.49 5.14 9.55
CA ILE A 172 -7.37 5.09 8.60
C ILE A 172 -6.61 6.42 8.49
N TYR A 173 -6.80 7.35 9.47
CA TYR A 173 -6.06 8.62 9.51
C TYR A 173 -5.45 8.87 10.88
#